data_275226051e3d80af9248f791afa5229b
#
_entry.id   275226051e3d80af9248f791afa5229b
#
_cell.length_a   1.000
_cell.length_b   1.000
_cell.length_c   1.000
_cell.angle_alpha   90.00
_cell.angle_beta   90.00
_cell.angle_gamma   90.00
#
_symmetry.space_group_name_H-M   'P 1'
#
loop_
_entity.id
_entity.type
_entity.pdbx_description
1 polymer ?
#
loop_
_entity_poly.entity_id
_entity_poly.type
_entity_poly.pdbx_seq_one_letter_code
_entity_poly.pdbx_strand_id
1 'polypeptide(L)'
;MKLKKYAIATVLATLSISATLQAQSNFGKAWQSMPAAASEQTRIVYYRATDDNNNKAAHIYVDGEFQTALLTGGYTVFCLKPGVHSLGSYIDDAPGYQGKQQQPWRDNLAAGKTYYIIASLDGSGRPLVMDSEQAQQQLVGTRQQTHLLSRASAVVPCQPGTTQSYDNYEFSSDLLFNFGSASSADISAQGHSAIQQFATLLKSKNKAEQRIIVTGFTDPIGEEESNIKLGQRRADAIKKLLVNNGLASEHIHSQSMGESQVTAQCTGSLKQQKACYQGERRVIISVENK
;
A
#
# COMPACT_ATOMS: atom_id res chain seq x y z
N MET A 1 34.43 81.44 39.40
CA MET A 1 33.31 80.45 39.11
C MET A 1 33.76 79.63 37.92
N LYS A 2 34.23 78.35 38.11
CA LYS A 2 34.78 77.48 37.05
C LYS A 2 33.70 76.51 36.61
N LEU A 3 33.20 76.60 35.36
CA LEU A 3 32.30 75.62 34.77
C LEU A 3 33.10 74.40 34.34
N LYS A 4 32.72 73.25 34.86
CA LYS A 4 33.22 71.95 34.37
C LYS A 4 32.34 71.52 33.17
N LYS A 5 33.00 71.26 32.03
CA LYS A 5 32.36 70.67 30.84
C LYS A 5 32.39 69.16 31.01
N TYR A 6 31.23 68.53 31.02
CA TYR A 6 31.08 67.09 30.94
C TYR A 6 30.97 66.68 29.47
N ALA A 7 31.89 65.83 29.00
CA ALA A 7 31.80 65.20 27.68
C ALA A 7 30.95 63.92 27.81
N ILE A 8 29.85 63.87 27.10
CA ILE A 8 29.03 62.64 26.99
C ILE A 8 29.58 61.83 25.80
N ALA A 9 30.18 60.70 26.10
CA ALA A 9 30.61 59.72 25.11
C ALA A 9 29.40 58.80 24.74
N THR A 10 28.89 58.98 23.55
CA THR A 10 27.80 58.11 23.01
C THR A 10 28.46 56.86 22.43
N VAL A 11 28.29 55.73 23.08
CA VAL A 11 28.70 54.42 22.55
C VAL A 11 27.62 53.94 21.65
N LEU A 12 27.83 53.93 20.33
CA LEU A 12 27.01 53.24 19.35
C LEU A 12 27.37 51.74 19.41
N ALA A 13 26.50 50.95 20.00
CA ALA A 13 26.56 49.52 19.93
C ALA A 13 25.93 49.06 18.56
N THR A 14 26.77 48.72 17.62
CA THR A 14 26.32 48.06 16.36
C THR A 14 25.93 46.60 16.65
N LEU A 15 24.65 46.30 16.73
CA LEU A 15 24.15 44.94 16.74
C LEU A 15 24.38 44.33 15.33
N SER A 16 25.39 43.51 15.18
CA SER A 16 25.59 42.65 14.00
C SER A 16 24.58 41.52 14.05
N ILE A 17 23.47 41.63 13.35
CA ILE A 17 22.52 40.52 13.13
C ILE A 17 23.20 39.57 12.14
N SER A 18 23.84 38.55 12.65
CA SER A 18 24.32 37.42 11.84
C SER A 18 23.08 36.63 11.40
N ALA A 19 22.57 36.90 10.21
CA ALA A 19 21.59 36.04 9.55
C ALA A 19 22.28 34.72 9.21
N THR A 20 22.11 33.71 10.04
CA THR A 20 22.47 32.34 9.68
C THR A 20 21.57 31.92 8.53
N LEU A 21 22.13 31.87 7.31
CA LEU A 21 21.51 31.16 6.19
C LEU A 21 21.39 29.68 6.62
N GLN A 22 20.22 29.28 7.08
CA GLN A 22 19.90 27.87 7.23
C GLN A 22 19.76 27.31 5.80
N ALA A 23 20.77 26.59 5.33
CA ALA A 23 20.65 25.77 4.15
C ALA A 23 19.40 24.85 4.34
N GLN A 24 18.40 25.01 3.49
CA GLN A 24 17.23 24.15 3.56
C GLN A 24 17.69 22.71 3.32
N SER A 25 17.57 21.87 4.36
CA SER A 25 17.86 20.46 4.27
C SER A 25 16.90 19.81 3.28
N ASN A 26 17.40 18.99 2.37
CA ASN A 26 16.57 18.17 1.47
C ASN A 26 15.72 17.14 2.23
N PHE A 27 15.94 17.01 3.53
CA PHE A 27 15.30 16.03 4.39
C PHE A 27 14.51 16.68 5.51
N GLY A 28 13.31 16.20 5.71
CA GLY A 28 12.42 16.56 6.80
C GLY A 28 12.52 15.62 8.00
N LYS A 29 11.37 15.13 8.45
CA LYS A 29 11.23 14.29 9.66
C LYS A 29 11.93 12.93 9.49
N ALA A 30 12.50 12.42 10.58
CA ALA A 30 12.94 11.04 10.67
C ALA A 30 11.76 10.10 10.53
N TRP A 31 12.03 8.88 10.04
CA TRP A 31 11.00 7.85 9.93
C TRP A 31 10.31 7.59 11.26
N GLN A 32 9.01 7.49 11.19
CA GLN A 32 8.16 7.00 12.27
C GLN A 32 7.13 6.06 11.69
N SER A 33 6.83 4.98 12.40
CA SER A 33 5.76 4.06 12.00
C SER A 33 4.46 4.83 11.84
N MET A 34 3.72 4.50 10.79
CA MET A 34 2.47 5.18 10.45
C MET A 34 1.27 4.32 10.82
N PRO A 35 0.13 4.94 11.17
CA PRO A 35 -1.13 4.22 11.31
C PRO A 35 -1.50 3.53 9.98
N ALA A 36 -2.47 2.63 10.01
CA ALA A 36 -2.98 1.97 8.82
C ALA A 36 -3.33 2.97 7.70
N ALA A 37 -3.26 2.54 6.45
CA ALA A 37 -3.73 3.35 5.32
C ALA A 37 -5.25 3.54 5.41
N ALA A 38 -5.75 4.66 4.85
CA ALA A 38 -7.20 4.85 4.72
C ALA A 38 -7.80 3.73 3.86
N SER A 39 -8.99 3.26 4.23
CA SER A 39 -9.64 2.10 3.62
C SER A 39 -9.92 2.25 2.12
N GLU A 40 -10.01 3.50 1.62
CA GLU A 40 -10.25 3.83 0.21
C GLU A 40 -8.96 4.09 -0.58
N GLN A 41 -7.82 3.97 0.06
CA GLN A 41 -6.54 4.29 -0.55
C GLN A 41 -5.55 3.15 -0.34
N THR A 42 -4.59 3.07 -1.24
CA THR A 42 -3.36 2.31 -1.05
C THR A 42 -2.25 3.28 -0.72
N ARG A 43 -1.52 3.03 0.36
CA ARG A 43 -0.35 3.83 0.73
C ARG A 43 0.91 3.19 0.22
N ILE A 44 1.76 3.99 -0.41
CA ILE A 44 3.10 3.60 -0.84
C ILE A 44 4.11 4.33 0.04
N VAL A 45 4.99 3.57 0.67
CA VAL A 45 6.20 4.06 1.34
C VAL A 45 7.37 3.66 0.45
N TYR A 46 7.90 4.61 -0.30
CA TYR A 46 9.03 4.38 -1.19
C TYR A 46 10.31 4.91 -0.53
N TYR A 47 11.38 4.12 -0.47
CA TYR A 47 12.57 4.51 0.29
C TYR A 47 13.87 4.01 -0.34
N ARG A 48 14.97 4.62 0.08
CA ARG A 48 16.34 4.16 -0.15
C ARG A 48 17.02 3.96 1.19
N ALA A 49 17.68 2.82 1.34
CA ALA A 49 18.39 2.50 2.56
C ALA A 49 19.54 3.51 2.85
N THR A 50 19.93 3.64 4.10
CA THR A 50 20.99 4.57 4.53
C THR A 50 22.39 4.11 4.16
N ASP A 51 22.57 2.80 3.94
CA ASP A 51 23.82 2.15 3.53
C ASP A 51 24.04 2.10 2.01
N ASP A 52 23.13 2.68 1.24
CA ASP A 52 23.29 2.84 -0.18
C ASP A 52 24.38 3.86 -0.52
N ASN A 53 25.49 3.38 -1.06
CA ASN A 53 26.66 4.20 -1.41
C ASN A 53 26.53 4.98 -2.71
N ASN A 54 25.38 4.96 -3.37
CA ASN A 54 25.16 5.68 -4.62
C ASN A 54 24.66 7.10 -4.35
N ASN A 55 25.48 8.09 -4.64
CA ASN A 55 25.16 9.52 -4.43
C ASN A 55 24.15 10.10 -5.44
N LYS A 56 23.82 9.35 -6.49
CA LYS A 56 22.87 9.81 -7.51
C LYS A 56 21.44 9.56 -7.05
N ALA A 57 20.51 10.43 -7.45
CA ALA A 57 19.11 10.29 -7.10
C ALA A 57 18.44 9.14 -7.85
N ALA A 58 17.55 8.41 -7.18
CA ALA A 58 16.64 7.47 -7.82
C ALA A 58 15.37 8.21 -8.28
N HIS A 59 15.14 8.24 -9.58
CA HIS A 59 13.92 8.79 -10.15
C HIS A 59 12.79 7.77 -10.05
N ILE A 60 11.76 8.13 -9.31
CA ILE A 60 10.60 7.27 -9.04
C ILE A 60 9.48 7.63 -10.00
N TYR A 61 8.88 6.61 -10.61
CA TYR A 61 7.77 6.75 -11.54
C TYR A 61 6.55 5.98 -11.05
N VAL A 62 5.37 6.56 -11.27
CA VAL A 62 4.06 5.95 -11.03
C VAL A 62 3.28 6.05 -12.33
N ASP A 63 2.84 4.92 -12.86
CA ASP A 63 2.10 4.82 -14.13
C ASP A 63 2.79 5.54 -15.31
N GLY A 64 4.14 5.48 -15.35
CA GLY A 64 4.95 6.15 -16.36
C GLY A 64 5.15 7.65 -16.14
N GLU A 65 4.61 8.22 -15.07
CA GLU A 65 4.76 9.64 -14.75
C GLU A 65 5.76 9.86 -13.60
N PHE A 66 6.56 10.91 -13.68
CA PHE A 66 7.58 11.23 -12.69
C PHE A 66 6.94 11.62 -11.35
N GLN A 67 7.27 10.88 -10.28
CA GLN A 67 6.80 11.15 -8.93
C GLN A 67 7.80 11.99 -8.12
N THR A 68 9.05 11.57 -8.06
CA THR A 68 10.09 12.25 -7.29
C THR A 68 11.49 11.77 -7.66
N ALA A 69 12.52 12.48 -7.18
CA ALA A 69 13.92 12.04 -7.18
C ALA A 69 14.34 11.77 -5.72
N LEU A 70 14.55 10.52 -5.37
CA LEU A 70 14.79 10.06 -4.00
C LEU A 70 16.28 9.91 -3.73
N LEU A 71 16.80 10.63 -2.74
CA LEU A 71 18.19 10.58 -2.32
C LEU A 71 18.43 9.39 -1.36
N THR A 72 19.69 8.98 -1.21
CA THR A 72 20.12 7.97 -0.25
C THR A 72 19.68 8.33 1.16
N GLY A 73 19.15 7.36 1.91
CA GLY A 73 18.58 7.57 3.24
C GLY A 73 17.27 8.37 3.24
N GLY A 74 16.70 8.61 2.05
CA GLY A 74 15.43 9.30 1.89
C GLY A 74 14.24 8.35 1.79
N TYR A 75 13.09 8.78 2.29
CA TYR A 75 11.81 8.14 2.00
C TYR A 75 10.77 9.17 1.55
N THR A 76 9.79 8.70 0.80
CA THR A 76 8.60 9.45 0.44
C THR A 76 7.35 8.61 0.68
N VAL A 77 6.24 9.26 0.97
CA VAL A 77 4.94 8.63 1.16
C VAL A 77 3.94 9.29 0.26
N PHE A 78 3.20 8.48 -0.48
CA PHE A 78 2.09 8.93 -1.29
C PHE A 78 0.99 7.88 -1.32
N CYS A 79 -0.19 8.26 -1.76
CA CYS A 79 -1.31 7.35 -1.87
C CYS A 79 -1.83 7.27 -3.30
N LEU A 80 -2.39 6.11 -3.63
CA LEU A 80 -3.01 5.80 -4.90
C LEU A 80 -4.45 5.33 -4.64
N LYS A 81 -5.29 5.40 -5.64
CA LYS A 81 -6.55 4.64 -5.61
C LYS A 81 -6.22 3.16 -5.71
N PRO A 82 -6.99 2.26 -5.05
CA PRO A 82 -6.81 0.83 -5.23
C PRO A 82 -6.98 0.43 -6.70
N GLY A 83 -6.19 -0.53 -7.15
CA GLY A 83 -6.23 -0.99 -8.54
C GLY A 83 -4.85 -1.28 -9.11
N VAL A 84 -4.81 -1.50 -10.41
CA VAL A 84 -3.56 -1.84 -11.11
C VAL A 84 -2.73 -0.59 -11.36
N HIS A 85 -1.52 -0.57 -10.80
CA HIS A 85 -0.55 0.50 -10.99
C HIS A 85 0.81 -0.05 -11.39
N SER A 86 1.60 0.76 -12.07
CA SER A 86 3.00 0.46 -12.34
C SER A 86 3.91 1.38 -11.53
N LEU A 87 5.00 0.81 -10.99
CA LEU A 87 6.03 1.55 -10.28
C LEU A 87 7.41 1.27 -10.89
N GLY A 88 8.25 2.29 -10.91
CA GLY A 88 9.62 2.17 -11.40
C GLY A 88 10.59 3.03 -10.62
N SER A 89 11.88 2.61 -10.58
CA SER A 89 12.95 3.41 -10.01
C SER A 89 14.21 3.33 -10.86
N TYR A 90 14.72 4.47 -11.30
CA TYR A 90 15.91 4.56 -12.16
C TYR A 90 16.91 5.53 -11.57
N ILE A 91 18.16 5.08 -11.41
CA ILE A 91 19.24 5.93 -10.94
C ILE A 91 19.66 6.88 -12.05
N ASP A 92 19.77 8.17 -11.72
CA ASP A 92 20.32 9.23 -12.61
C ASP A 92 19.62 9.32 -13.97
N ASP A 93 18.31 9.16 -14.00
CA ASP A 93 17.52 9.13 -15.25
C ASP A 93 17.26 10.52 -15.87
N ALA A 94 17.85 11.59 -15.30
CA ALA A 94 17.84 12.91 -15.90
C ALA A 94 19.05 13.09 -16.83
N PRO A 95 18.93 13.83 -17.95
CA PRO A 95 17.75 14.54 -18.44
C PRO A 95 16.85 13.68 -19.36
N GLY A 96 17.20 12.42 -19.61
CA GLY A 96 16.50 11.56 -20.58
C GLY A 96 15.13 11.09 -20.13
N TYR A 97 14.94 10.87 -18.79
CA TYR A 97 13.69 10.38 -18.20
C TYR A 97 13.10 9.17 -18.92
N GLN A 98 13.95 8.18 -19.24
CA GLN A 98 13.58 6.97 -19.98
C GLN A 98 12.59 6.10 -19.20
N GLY A 99 12.62 6.17 -17.87
CA GLY A 99 11.71 5.46 -16.99
C GLY A 99 10.21 5.76 -17.23
N LYS A 100 9.89 6.88 -17.87
CA LYS A 100 8.51 7.21 -18.27
C LYS A 100 7.92 6.24 -19.29
N GLN A 101 8.77 5.60 -20.09
CA GLN A 101 8.34 4.70 -21.17
C GLN A 101 8.36 3.24 -20.75
N GLN A 102 8.74 2.97 -19.49
CA GLN A 102 8.92 1.62 -18.98
C GLN A 102 7.98 1.36 -17.81
N GLN A 103 7.52 0.11 -17.69
CA GLN A 103 6.68 -0.37 -16.59
C GLN A 103 7.31 -1.63 -16.00
N PRO A 104 8.46 -1.50 -15.30
CA PRO A 104 9.26 -2.65 -14.87
C PRO A 104 8.59 -3.48 -13.78
N TRP A 105 7.65 -2.91 -13.07
CA TRP A 105 6.82 -3.58 -12.07
C TRP A 105 5.38 -3.10 -12.16
N ARG A 106 4.44 -4.03 -12.13
CA ARG A 106 3.01 -3.75 -12.18
C ARG A 106 2.28 -4.72 -11.25
N ASP A 107 1.36 -4.21 -10.44
CA ASP A 107 0.59 -5.02 -9.50
C ASP A 107 -0.79 -4.42 -9.25
N ASN A 108 -1.69 -5.23 -8.69
CA ASN A 108 -3.02 -4.81 -8.26
C ASN A 108 -2.96 -4.41 -6.77
N LEU A 109 -2.87 -3.12 -6.53
CA LEU A 109 -2.72 -2.56 -5.19
C LEU A 109 -4.04 -2.57 -4.42
N ALA A 110 -4.06 -3.23 -3.26
CA ALA A 110 -5.26 -3.42 -2.45
C ALA A 110 -5.62 -2.17 -1.61
N ALA A 111 -6.91 -1.96 -1.42
CA ALA A 111 -7.46 -0.92 -0.54
C ALA A 111 -7.04 -1.12 0.92
N GLY A 112 -6.77 -0.04 1.64
CA GLY A 112 -6.41 -0.06 3.06
C GLY A 112 -5.02 -0.60 3.37
N LYS A 113 -4.24 -0.99 2.35
CA LYS A 113 -2.90 -1.60 2.52
C LYS A 113 -1.79 -0.56 2.36
N THR A 114 -0.72 -0.72 3.14
CA THR A 114 0.54 -0.01 2.95
C THR A 114 1.55 -0.95 2.30
N TYR A 115 2.12 -0.53 1.18
CA TYR A 115 3.21 -1.21 0.49
C TYR A 115 4.51 -0.49 0.78
N TYR A 116 5.51 -1.24 1.20
CA TYR A 116 6.86 -0.77 1.43
C TYR A 116 7.73 -1.15 0.25
N ILE A 117 8.33 -0.18 -0.39
CA ILE A 117 9.02 -0.36 -1.66
C ILE A 117 10.41 0.26 -1.57
N ILE A 118 11.43 -0.56 -1.79
CA ILE A 118 12.81 -0.08 -1.88
C ILE A 118 13.18 0.19 -3.34
N ALA A 119 13.82 1.32 -3.58
CA ALA A 119 14.32 1.65 -4.91
C ALA A 119 15.44 0.67 -5.31
N SER A 120 15.28 -0.01 -6.43
CA SER A 120 16.33 -0.85 -6.99
C SER A 120 17.45 -0.02 -7.57
N LEU A 121 18.69 -0.48 -7.40
CA LEU A 121 19.91 0.15 -7.88
C LEU A 121 20.61 -0.65 -8.97
N ASP A 122 20.01 -1.77 -9.40
CA ASP A 122 20.58 -2.72 -10.38
C ASP A 122 20.43 -2.26 -11.84
N GLY A 123 19.79 -1.11 -12.07
CA GLY A 123 19.53 -0.58 -13.40
C GLY A 123 18.34 -1.18 -14.14
N SER A 124 17.69 -2.21 -13.59
CA SER A 124 16.49 -2.82 -14.16
C SER A 124 15.27 -1.90 -14.14
N GLY A 125 15.30 -0.92 -13.26
CA GLY A 125 14.16 -0.06 -12.97
C GLY A 125 13.08 -0.72 -12.12
N ARG A 126 13.19 -2.03 -11.87
CA ARG A 126 12.20 -2.78 -11.10
C ARG A 126 12.42 -2.60 -9.60
N PRO A 127 11.51 -1.95 -8.87
CA PRO A 127 11.60 -1.82 -7.43
C PRO A 127 11.31 -3.14 -6.72
N LEU A 128 11.74 -3.25 -5.46
CA LEU A 128 11.47 -4.41 -4.63
C LEU A 128 10.39 -4.10 -3.60
N VAL A 129 9.35 -4.92 -3.58
CA VAL A 129 8.34 -4.89 -2.51
C VAL A 129 8.90 -5.62 -1.30
N MET A 130 8.87 -4.95 -0.16
CA MET A 130 9.44 -5.46 1.09
C MET A 130 8.34 -5.90 2.04
N ASP A 131 8.63 -6.94 2.82
CA ASP A 131 7.81 -7.26 3.98
C ASP A 131 7.78 -6.08 4.97
N SER A 132 6.64 -5.90 5.65
CA SER A 132 6.43 -4.77 6.56
C SER A 132 7.45 -4.72 7.69
N GLU A 133 7.79 -5.86 8.30
CA GLU A 133 8.71 -5.93 9.41
C GLU A 133 10.14 -5.58 8.96
N GLN A 134 10.60 -6.19 7.88
CA GLN A 134 11.90 -5.90 7.29
C GLN A 134 12.01 -4.43 6.85
N ALA A 135 10.96 -3.90 6.22
CA ALA A 135 10.93 -2.51 5.78
C ALA A 135 11.01 -1.53 6.96
N GLN A 136 10.30 -1.80 8.05
CA GLN A 136 10.35 -0.97 9.25
C GLN A 136 11.78 -0.91 9.84
N GLN A 137 12.49 -2.03 9.82
CA GLN A 137 13.90 -2.08 10.28
C GLN A 137 14.82 -1.25 9.37
N GLN A 138 14.66 -1.36 8.04
CA GLN A 138 15.48 -0.61 7.07
C GLN A 138 15.15 0.89 7.02
N LEU A 139 13.92 1.26 7.36
CA LEU A 139 13.49 2.65 7.43
C LEU A 139 14.05 3.39 8.66
N VAL A 140 14.50 2.66 9.68
CA VAL A 140 15.19 3.29 10.83
C VAL A 140 16.41 4.08 10.33
N GLY A 141 16.50 5.34 10.74
CA GLY A 141 17.56 6.26 10.30
C GLY A 141 17.27 6.99 8.97
N THR A 142 16.28 6.59 8.21
CA THR A 142 15.87 7.36 7.02
C THR A 142 15.11 8.62 7.39
N ARG A 143 15.06 9.58 6.46
CA ARG A 143 14.36 10.86 6.63
C ARG A 143 13.47 11.18 5.44
N GLN A 144 12.37 11.84 5.71
CA GLN A 144 11.42 12.24 4.66
C GLN A 144 12.09 13.19 3.67
N GLN A 145 11.99 12.87 2.38
CA GLN A 145 12.40 13.78 1.32
C GLN A 145 11.41 14.96 1.25
N THR A 146 11.93 16.20 1.34
CA THR A 146 11.08 17.41 1.41
C THR A 146 10.88 18.11 0.07
N HIS A 147 11.82 17.97 -0.87
CA HIS A 147 11.70 18.55 -2.20
C HIS A 147 11.09 17.54 -3.15
N LEU A 148 9.77 17.56 -3.26
CA LEU A 148 8.98 16.68 -4.11
C LEU A 148 8.35 17.49 -5.24
N LEU A 149 8.75 17.22 -6.48
CA LEU A 149 8.11 17.74 -7.69
C LEU A 149 7.37 16.58 -8.36
N SER A 150 6.18 16.28 -7.90
CA SER A 150 5.35 15.23 -8.51
C SER A 150 4.66 15.74 -9.77
N ARG A 151 4.66 14.90 -10.81
CA ARG A 151 3.82 15.03 -12.01
C ARG A 151 2.94 13.80 -12.21
N ALA A 152 2.97 12.87 -11.26
CA ALA A 152 2.20 11.64 -11.33
C ALA A 152 0.72 11.92 -11.00
N SER A 153 -0.12 11.90 -12.02
CA SER A 153 -1.54 12.22 -11.93
C SER A 153 -2.34 11.20 -11.12
N ALA A 154 -1.86 9.96 -11.03
CA ALA A 154 -2.47 8.91 -10.21
C ALA A 154 -2.28 9.13 -8.71
N VAL A 155 -1.30 9.95 -8.30
CA VAL A 155 -0.98 10.20 -6.90
C VAL A 155 -2.00 11.13 -6.28
N VAL A 156 -2.55 10.72 -5.15
CA VAL A 156 -3.50 11.50 -4.36
C VAL A 156 -2.95 11.79 -2.96
N PRO A 157 -3.38 12.86 -2.29
CA PRO A 157 -3.02 13.11 -0.90
C PRO A 157 -3.42 11.93 -0.02
N CYS A 158 -2.50 11.45 0.83
CA CYS A 158 -2.84 10.44 1.80
C CYS A 158 -3.78 11.00 2.86
N GLN A 159 -4.93 10.38 3.00
CA GLN A 159 -5.83 10.68 4.09
C GLN A 159 -5.35 10.00 5.37
N PRO A 160 -5.56 10.60 6.54
CA PRO A 160 -5.34 9.90 7.80
C PRO A 160 -6.16 8.61 7.78
N GLY A 161 -5.50 7.47 7.93
CA GLY A 161 -6.22 6.23 8.18
C GLY A 161 -6.93 6.39 9.53
N THR A 162 -8.23 6.33 9.54
CA THR A 162 -8.91 5.95 10.77
C THR A 162 -8.37 4.57 11.11
N THR A 163 -8.07 4.31 12.37
CA THR A 163 -7.78 2.96 12.87
C THR A 163 -9.07 2.14 12.77
N GLN A 164 -9.46 1.81 11.54
CA GLN A 164 -10.59 0.94 11.32
C GLN A 164 -10.10 -0.47 11.64
N SER A 165 -10.56 -1.00 12.75
CA SER A 165 -10.38 -2.42 13.03
C SER A 165 -11.44 -3.22 12.29
N TYR A 166 -11.05 -4.37 11.76
CA TYR A 166 -11.95 -5.28 11.07
C TYR A 166 -11.98 -6.62 11.78
N ASP A 167 -13.17 -7.16 11.93
CA ASP A 167 -13.35 -8.58 12.26
C ASP A 167 -13.26 -9.36 10.95
N ASN A 168 -12.28 -10.25 10.86
CA ASN A 168 -12.05 -11.08 9.69
C ASN A 168 -12.72 -12.45 9.87
N TYR A 169 -13.52 -12.82 8.87
CA TYR A 169 -14.19 -14.13 8.79
C TYR A 169 -13.68 -14.84 7.54
N GLU A 170 -13.00 -15.96 7.76
CA GLU A 170 -12.40 -16.75 6.69
C GLU A 170 -13.31 -17.92 6.28
N PHE A 171 -13.47 -18.09 4.98
CA PHE A 171 -14.21 -19.18 4.37
C PHE A 171 -13.35 -19.89 3.33
N SER A 172 -13.20 -21.21 3.45
CA SER A 172 -12.53 -21.99 2.42
C SER A 172 -13.27 -21.86 1.08
N SER A 173 -12.55 -21.60 0.01
CA SER A 173 -13.16 -21.57 -1.34
C SER A 173 -13.73 -22.93 -1.72
N ASP A 174 -13.16 -24.03 -1.23
CA ASP A 174 -13.63 -25.39 -1.51
C ASP A 174 -14.96 -25.69 -0.79
N LEU A 175 -15.28 -24.96 0.29
CA LEU A 175 -16.59 -25.00 0.94
C LEU A 175 -17.61 -24.16 0.18
N LEU A 176 -17.19 -22.96 -0.27
CA LEU A 176 -18.09 -22.00 -0.90
C LEU A 176 -18.47 -22.41 -2.32
N PHE A 177 -17.52 -22.93 -3.11
CA PHE A 177 -17.69 -23.18 -4.53
C PHE A 177 -17.50 -24.65 -4.86
N ASN A 178 -18.16 -25.12 -5.91
CA ASN A 178 -17.81 -26.37 -6.55
C ASN A 178 -16.37 -26.31 -7.10
N PHE A 179 -15.67 -27.44 -7.12
CA PHE A 179 -14.26 -27.50 -7.50
C PHE A 179 -13.96 -26.82 -8.83
N GLY A 180 -12.98 -25.92 -8.84
CA GLY A 180 -12.54 -25.18 -10.03
C GLY A 180 -13.48 -24.04 -10.47
N SER A 181 -14.53 -23.76 -9.70
CA SER A 181 -15.51 -22.73 -10.04
C SER A 181 -15.29 -21.42 -9.28
N ALA A 182 -15.90 -20.36 -9.83
CA ALA A 182 -15.93 -19.01 -9.27
C ALA A 182 -17.22 -18.26 -9.63
N SER A 183 -18.19 -18.93 -10.24
CA SER A 183 -19.47 -18.33 -10.63
C SER A 183 -20.45 -18.32 -9.46
N SER A 184 -21.30 -17.31 -9.40
CA SER A 184 -22.39 -17.27 -8.39
C SER A 184 -23.39 -18.42 -8.57
N ALA A 185 -23.49 -19.01 -9.77
CA ALA A 185 -24.33 -20.19 -10.03
C ALA A 185 -23.72 -21.48 -9.50
N ASP A 186 -22.41 -21.48 -9.22
CA ASP A 186 -21.66 -22.66 -8.80
C ASP A 186 -21.35 -22.64 -7.28
N ILE A 187 -21.97 -21.73 -6.55
CA ILE A 187 -21.88 -21.74 -5.09
C ILE A 187 -22.56 -23.00 -4.58
N SER A 188 -21.86 -23.77 -3.75
CA SER A 188 -22.37 -25.01 -3.18
C SER A 188 -23.57 -24.75 -2.26
N ALA A 189 -24.40 -25.76 -2.02
CA ALA A 189 -25.50 -25.66 -1.04
C ALA A 189 -24.96 -25.31 0.37
N GLN A 190 -23.79 -25.84 0.74
CA GLN A 190 -23.11 -25.51 1.98
C GLN A 190 -22.62 -24.05 2.00
N GLY A 191 -22.07 -23.56 0.88
CA GLY A 191 -21.68 -22.18 0.70
C GLY A 191 -22.85 -21.21 0.83
N HIS A 192 -23.99 -21.51 0.19
CA HIS A 192 -25.23 -20.74 0.35
C HIS A 192 -25.66 -20.66 1.81
N SER A 193 -25.71 -21.81 2.51
CA SER A 193 -26.09 -21.86 3.93
C SER A 193 -25.13 -21.08 4.82
N ALA A 194 -23.81 -21.23 4.62
CA ALA A 194 -22.77 -20.55 5.39
C ALA A 194 -22.90 -19.01 5.28
N ILE A 195 -23.03 -18.49 4.06
CA ILE A 195 -23.16 -17.04 3.81
C ILE A 195 -24.50 -16.51 4.30
N GLN A 196 -25.59 -17.27 4.18
CA GLN A 196 -26.89 -16.91 4.75
C GLN A 196 -26.83 -16.78 6.29
N GLN A 197 -26.23 -17.75 6.95
CA GLN A 197 -26.03 -17.72 8.41
C GLN A 197 -25.14 -16.52 8.80
N PHE A 198 -24.08 -16.27 8.05
CA PHE A 198 -23.20 -15.14 8.27
C PHE A 198 -23.94 -13.79 8.12
N ALA A 199 -24.73 -13.61 7.08
CA ALA A 199 -25.56 -12.42 6.88
C ALA A 199 -26.56 -12.23 8.03
N THR A 200 -27.18 -13.31 8.50
CA THR A 200 -28.05 -13.30 9.67
C THR A 200 -27.31 -12.89 10.95
N LEU A 201 -26.10 -13.41 11.16
CA LEU A 201 -25.24 -13.03 12.28
C LEU A 201 -24.90 -11.53 12.25
N LEU A 202 -24.54 -10.96 11.09
CA LEU A 202 -24.26 -9.54 10.98
C LEU A 202 -25.48 -8.69 11.35
N LYS A 203 -26.65 -9.06 10.88
CA LYS A 203 -27.91 -8.38 11.23
C LYS A 203 -28.20 -8.45 12.72
N SER A 204 -28.05 -9.61 13.34
CA SER A 204 -28.31 -9.80 14.77
C SER A 204 -27.33 -9.01 15.66
N LYS A 205 -26.12 -8.73 15.16
CA LYS A 205 -25.09 -7.93 15.84
C LYS A 205 -25.13 -6.43 15.48
N ASN A 206 -26.15 -5.97 14.74
CA ASN A 206 -26.25 -4.61 14.21
C ASN A 206 -25.02 -4.18 13.37
N LYS A 207 -24.40 -5.14 12.68
CA LYS A 207 -23.24 -4.91 11.82
C LYS A 207 -23.58 -4.90 10.33
N ALA A 208 -24.84 -4.99 9.94
CA ALA A 208 -25.29 -5.06 8.55
C ALA A 208 -25.02 -3.77 7.75
N GLU A 209 -24.91 -2.63 8.42
CA GLU A 209 -24.60 -1.31 7.85
C GLU A 209 -23.12 -0.93 7.96
N GLN A 210 -22.29 -1.82 8.52
CA GLN A 210 -20.85 -1.61 8.56
C GLN A 210 -20.24 -1.81 7.17
N ARG A 211 -19.07 -1.21 6.96
CA ARG A 211 -18.29 -1.50 5.78
C ARG A 211 -17.84 -2.95 5.79
N ILE A 212 -18.04 -3.63 4.67
CA ILE A 212 -17.67 -5.03 4.45
C ILE A 212 -16.74 -5.09 3.24
N ILE A 213 -15.61 -5.75 3.41
CA ILE A 213 -14.67 -6.02 2.32
C ILE A 213 -14.61 -7.52 2.12
N VAL A 214 -14.94 -7.97 0.91
CA VAL A 214 -14.85 -9.37 0.49
C VAL A 214 -13.59 -9.55 -0.34
N THR A 215 -12.62 -10.30 0.16
CA THR A 215 -11.34 -10.51 -0.50
C THR A 215 -11.17 -11.95 -0.94
N GLY A 216 -10.97 -12.19 -2.23
CA GLY A 216 -10.71 -13.52 -2.79
C GLY A 216 -9.23 -13.82 -2.92
N PHE A 217 -8.83 -15.02 -2.48
CA PHE A 217 -7.46 -15.55 -2.55
C PHE A 217 -7.44 -16.84 -3.37
N THR A 218 -6.31 -17.10 -4.02
CA THR A 218 -6.05 -18.32 -4.80
C THR A 218 -4.76 -18.98 -4.34
N ASP A 219 -4.55 -20.22 -4.77
CA ASP A 219 -3.23 -20.83 -4.75
C ASP A 219 -2.36 -20.29 -5.91
N PRO A 220 -1.03 -20.57 -5.91
CA PRO A 220 -0.11 -20.10 -6.94
C PRO A 220 -0.06 -21.01 -8.17
N ILE A 221 -1.03 -21.91 -8.33
CA ILE A 221 -1.09 -22.80 -9.48
C ILE A 221 -1.74 -22.08 -10.65
N GLY A 222 -0.97 -21.82 -11.70
CA GLY A 222 -1.41 -21.11 -12.90
C GLY A 222 -0.73 -19.76 -13.06
N GLU A 223 -1.30 -18.93 -13.94
CA GLU A 223 -0.80 -17.60 -14.22
C GLU A 223 -1.35 -16.59 -13.23
N GLU A 224 -0.49 -15.69 -12.71
CA GLU A 224 -0.84 -14.67 -11.72
C GLU A 224 -2.08 -13.83 -12.12
N GLU A 225 -2.10 -13.36 -13.38
CA GLU A 225 -3.24 -12.58 -13.88
C GLU A 225 -4.56 -13.38 -13.86
N SER A 226 -4.48 -14.68 -14.17
CA SER A 226 -5.62 -15.59 -14.10
C SER A 226 -6.09 -15.81 -12.66
N ASN A 227 -5.15 -15.89 -11.72
CA ASN A 227 -5.41 -16.04 -10.30
C ASN A 227 -6.05 -14.78 -9.71
N ILE A 228 -5.59 -13.59 -10.09
CA ILE A 228 -6.25 -12.33 -9.72
C ILE A 228 -7.70 -12.30 -10.23
N LYS A 229 -7.94 -12.64 -11.50
CA LYS A 229 -9.29 -12.69 -12.08
C LYS A 229 -10.18 -13.75 -11.40
N LEU A 230 -9.61 -14.90 -11.04
CA LEU A 230 -10.33 -15.96 -10.34
C LEU A 230 -10.76 -15.51 -8.93
N GLY A 231 -9.84 -14.93 -8.17
CA GLY A 231 -10.11 -14.37 -6.85
C GLY A 231 -11.18 -13.27 -6.90
N GLN A 232 -11.12 -12.39 -7.92
CA GLN A 232 -12.13 -11.33 -8.10
C GLN A 232 -13.52 -11.91 -8.36
N ARG A 233 -13.64 -12.87 -9.28
CA ARG A 233 -14.94 -13.52 -9.56
C ARG A 233 -15.53 -14.19 -8.32
N ARG A 234 -14.69 -14.82 -7.47
CA ARG A 234 -15.13 -15.42 -6.21
C ARG A 234 -15.63 -14.37 -5.23
N ALA A 235 -14.89 -13.29 -5.05
CA ALA A 235 -15.29 -12.18 -4.19
C ALA A 235 -16.60 -11.54 -4.65
N ASP A 236 -16.78 -11.32 -5.97
CA ASP A 236 -18.00 -10.77 -6.56
C ASP A 236 -19.20 -11.69 -6.36
N ALA A 237 -19.01 -13.01 -6.50
CA ALA A 237 -20.05 -14.00 -6.27
C ALA A 237 -20.52 -13.98 -4.80
N ILE A 238 -19.61 -13.90 -3.85
CA ILE A 238 -19.96 -13.81 -2.43
C ILE A 238 -20.60 -12.46 -2.10
N LYS A 239 -20.11 -11.33 -2.63
CA LYS A 239 -20.77 -10.04 -2.52
C LYS A 239 -22.22 -10.13 -2.98
N LYS A 240 -22.47 -10.69 -4.19
CA LYS A 240 -23.82 -10.87 -4.72
C LYS A 240 -24.70 -11.71 -3.79
N LEU A 241 -24.13 -12.77 -3.20
CA LEU A 241 -24.88 -13.61 -2.28
C LEU A 241 -25.21 -12.89 -0.95
N LEU A 242 -24.30 -12.07 -0.42
CA LEU A 242 -24.56 -11.22 0.74
C LEU A 242 -25.69 -10.22 0.48
N VAL A 243 -25.68 -9.57 -0.69
CA VAL A 243 -26.75 -8.67 -1.13
C VAL A 243 -28.09 -9.39 -1.26
N ASN A 244 -28.12 -10.59 -1.86
CA ASN A 244 -29.31 -11.42 -1.95
C ASN A 244 -29.86 -11.84 -0.58
N ASN A 245 -29.00 -11.88 0.43
CA ASN A 245 -29.38 -12.12 1.83
C ASN A 245 -29.69 -10.82 2.59
N GLY A 246 -29.90 -9.71 1.89
CA GLY A 246 -30.44 -8.45 2.42
C GLY A 246 -29.43 -7.55 3.11
N LEU A 247 -28.13 -7.62 2.74
CA LEU A 247 -27.14 -6.60 3.06
C LEU A 247 -27.09 -5.56 1.96
N ALA A 248 -26.88 -4.28 2.28
CA ALA A 248 -26.87 -3.20 1.31
C ALA A 248 -25.57 -3.22 0.48
N SER A 249 -25.72 -3.16 -0.85
CA SER A 249 -24.61 -3.29 -1.81
C SER A 249 -23.56 -2.19 -1.67
N GLU A 250 -23.96 -1.01 -1.26
CA GLU A 250 -23.11 0.19 -1.06
C GLU A 250 -22.11 0.02 0.09
N HIS A 251 -22.41 -0.87 1.04
CA HIS A 251 -21.51 -1.17 2.15
C HIS A 251 -20.53 -2.31 1.84
N ILE A 252 -20.70 -3.02 0.73
CA ILE A 252 -19.91 -4.20 0.40
C ILE A 252 -18.98 -3.92 -0.77
N HIS A 253 -17.68 -4.04 -0.54
CA HIS A 253 -16.62 -3.97 -1.55
C HIS A 253 -16.04 -5.36 -1.81
N SER A 254 -15.81 -5.70 -3.06
CA SER A 254 -15.15 -6.95 -3.46
C SER A 254 -13.79 -6.65 -4.08
N GLN A 255 -12.79 -7.45 -3.74
CA GLN A 255 -11.44 -7.34 -4.27
C GLN A 255 -10.77 -8.71 -4.35
N SER A 256 -9.66 -8.78 -5.07
CA SER A 256 -8.83 -9.97 -5.16
C SER A 256 -7.39 -9.67 -4.73
N MET A 257 -6.80 -10.60 -4.04
CA MET A 257 -5.37 -10.63 -3.74
C MET A 257 -4.66 -11.73 -4.56
N GLY A 258 -5.40 -12.51 -5.37
CA GLY A 258 -4.83 -13.62 -6.12
C GLY A 258 -3.99 -14.53 -5.23
N GLU A 259 -2.78 -14.83 -5.66
CA GLU A 259 -1.78 -15.62 -4.95
C GLU A 259 -0.79 -14.80 -4.12
N SER A 260 -0.93 -13.47 -4.06
CA SER A 260 0.08 -12.56 -3.50
C SER A 260 0.39 -12.75 -2.01
N GLN A 261 -0.43 -13.50 -1.28
CA GLN A 261 -0.22 -13.80 0.15
C GLN A 261 0.12 -15.26 0.42
N VAL A 262 0.46 -16.03 -0.61
CA VAL A 262 0.89 -17.43 -0.44
C VAL A 262 2.28 -17.46 0.18
N THR A 263 2.41 -18.11 1.33
CA THR A 263 3.69 -18.32 2.02
C THR A 263 4.15 -19.76 1.96
N ALA A 264 3.23 -20.68 1.72
CA ALA A 264 3.54 -22.10 1.60
C ALA A 264 4.33 -22.41 0.32
N GLN A 265 5.30 -23.30 0.42
CA GLN A 265 6.04 -23.86 -0.73
C GLN A 265 5.69 -25.34 -0.88
N CYS A 266 4.77 -25.65 -1.77
CA CYS A 266 4.29 -26.99 -2.00
C CYS A 266 4.97 -27.60 -3.25
N THR A 267 5.50 -28.81 -3.11
CA THR A 267 6.20 -29.55 -4.17
C THR A 267 5.49 -30.88 -4.47
N GLY A 268 5.91 -31.54 -5.53
CA GLY A 268 5.38 -32.85 -5.93
C GLY A 268 4.41 -32.77 -7.12
N SER A 269 3.60 -33.81 -7.30
CA SER A 269 2.61 -33.84 -8.36
C SER A 269 1.55 -32.76 -8.22
N LEU A 270 0.88 -32.36 -9.31
CA LEU A 270 -0.18 -31.35 -9.28
C LEU A 270 -1.27 -31.69 -8.25
N LYS A 271 -1.60 -32.96 -8.07
CA LYS A 271 -2.57 -33.41 -7.05
C LYS A 271 -2.08 -33.11 -5.63
N GLN A 272 -0.79 -33.37 -5.36
CA GLN A 272 -0.18 -33.08 -4.05
C GLN A 272 -0.09 -31.58 -3.80
N GLN A 273 0.31 -30.79 -4.80
CA GLN A 273 0.34 -29.34 -4.69
C GLN A 273 -1.06 -28.76 -4.41
N LYS A 274 -2.09 -29.18 -5.15
CA LYS A 274 -3.48 -28.74 -4.90
C LYS A 274 -3.96 -29.07 -3.49
N ALA A 275 -3.60 -30.23 -2.95
CA ALA A 275 -3.94 -30.59 -1.57
C ALA A 275 -3.18 -29.73 -0.55
N CYS A 276 -1.90 -29.52 -0.77
CA CYS A 276 -1.04 -28.72 0.10
C CYS A 276 -1.49 -27.24 0.16
N TYR A 277 -1.84 -26.64 -0.99
CA TYR A 277 -2.30 -25.26 -1.08
C TYR A 277 -3.79 -25.08 -0.75
N GLN A 278 -4.47 -26.08 -0.19
CA GLN A 278 -5.91 -25.97 0.09
C GLN A 278 -6.26 -24.76 0.96
N GLY A 279 -5.48 -24.46 1.98
CA GLY A 279 -5.69 -23.31 2.87
C GLY A 279 -5.48 -21.94 2.19
N GLU A 280 -4.75 -21.89 1.07
CA GLU A 280 -4.54 -20.65 0.34
C GLU A 280 -5.78 -20.24 -0.48
N ARG A 281 -6.61 -21.20 -0.86
CA ARG A 281 -7.87 -20.98 -1.57
C ARG A 281 -8.97 -20.61 -0.58
N ARG A 282 -9.15 -19.32 -0.36
CA ARG A 282 -10.10 -18.80 0.63
C ARG A 282 -10.75 -17.49 0.19
N VAL A 283 -11.84 -17.15 0.85
CA VAL A 283 -12.44 -15.83 0.80
C VAL A 283 -12.47 -15.29 2.23
N ILE A 284 -11.96 -14.08 2.43
CA ILE A 284 -12.02 -13.38 3.71
C ILE A 284 -13.08 -12.28 3.60
N ILE A 285 -14.01 -12.26 4.55
CA ILE A 285 -14.98 -11.19 4.71
C ILE A 285 -14.55 -10.38 5.93
N SER A 286 -14.10 -9.16 5.69
CA SER A 286 -13.66 -8.22 6.72
C SER A 286 -14.79 -7.24 7.02
N VAL A 287 -15.26 -7.22 8.25
CA VAL A 287 -16.36 -6.35 8.72
C VAL A 287 -15.79 -5.29 9.64
N GLU A 288 -16.02 -4.03 9.31
CA GLU A 288 -15.53 -2.90 10.10
C GLU A 288 -16.08 -2.93 11.52
N ASN A 289 -15.21 -2.63 12.49
CA ASN A 289 -15.58 -2.40 13.88
C ASN A 289 -15.70 -0.89 14.12
N LYS A 290 -16.85 -0.46 14.60
CA LYS A 290 -17.05 0.93 15.08
C LYS A 290 -16.57 1.06 16.51
#